data_4edc3b72288a67e2ebafaf3de50cef1c
#
_entry.id   4edc3b72288a67e2ebafaf3de50cef1c
#
_cell.length_a   1.000
_cell.length_b   1.000
_cell.length_c   1.000
_cell.angle_alpha   90.00
_cell.angle_beta   90.00
_cell.angle_gamma   90.00
#
_symmetry.space_group_name_H-M   'P 1'
#
loop_
_entity.id
_entity.type
_entity.pdbx_description
1 polymer ?
#
loop_
_entity_poly.entity_id
_entity_poly.type
_entity_poly.pdbx_seq_one_letter_code
_entity_poly.pdbx_strand_id
1 'polypeptide(L)'
;QRQMCIRDRREVMYVPEGKHLSALLSKFREQRSHLAIVVDEYGGVSGLVTLEDVIEQIFGQISDEFDPEAKDTIVPLSANSYQVLAATEIEAFNEYFGSHFAEEEVDTIGGLVLSLFGHMPLRGEWIDKDGFRFQVARMEKRRILLLKVTRINDSTQQN
;
A
#
# COMPACT_ATOMS: atom_id res chain seq x y z
N GLN A 1 29.65 -36.33 -0.43
CA GLN A 1 28.21 -35.93 -0.43
C GLN A 1 27.93 -34.66 0.36
N ARG A 2 28.80 -33.61 0.32
CA ARG A 2 28.56 -32.31 0.97
C ARG A 2 28.62 -31.13 0.01
N GLN A 3 28.41 -31.34 -1.28
CA GLN A 3 28.50 -30.26 -2.30
C GLN A 3 27.14 -29.73 -2.80
N MET A 4 26.02 -30.12 -2.19
CA MET A 4 24.69 -29.78 -2.70
C MET A 4 24.12 -28.43 -2.20
N CYS A 5 24.76 -27.76 -1.21
CA CYS A 5 24.27 -26.52 -0.63
C CYS A 5 25.01 -25.24 -1.06
N ILE A 6 25.99 -25.34 -1.97
CA ILE A 6 26.83 -24.19 -2.34
C ILE A 6 26.32 -23.48 -3.62
N ARG A 7 25.41 -24.07 -4.37
CA ARG A 7 25.00 -23.57 -5.71
C ARG A 7 23.91 -22.52 -5.69
N ASP A 8 23.28 -22.27 -4.54
CA ASP A 8 22.15 -21.33 -4.43
C ASP A 8 22.42 -20.17 -3.45
N ARG A 9 23.67 -19.77 -3.32
CA ARG A 9 24.03 -18.56 -2.57
C ARG A 9 23.78 -17.35 -3.45
N ARG A 10 22.67 -16.68 -3.24
CA ARG A 10 22.48 -15.33 -3.76
C ARG A 10 23.47 -14.40 -3.10
N GLU A 11 24.05 -13.49 -3.86
CA GLU A 11 24.89 -12.45 -3.30
C GLU A 11 24.09 -11.66 -2.27
N VAL A 12 24.63 -11.58 -1.05
CA VAL A 12 23.97 -10.86 0.05
C VAL A 12 24.34 -9.40 -0.07
N MET A 13 23.34 -8.54 -0.04
CA MET A 13 23.53 -7.09 -0.03
C MET A 13 23.92 -6.63 1.38
N TYR A 14 25.03 -5.88 1.47
CA TYR A 14 25.46 -5.24 2.71
C TYR A 14 25.17 -3.75 2.67
N VAL A 15 24.67 -3.19 3.77
CA VAL A 15 24.35 -1.76 3.91
C VAL A 15 24.81 -1.25 5.27
N PRO A 16 25.34 -0.01 5.36
CA PRO A 16 25.70 0.60 6.62
C PRO A 16 24.45 1.05 7.40
N GLU A 17 24.53 1.09 8.74
CA GLU A 17 23.44 1.52 9.62
C GLU A 17 22.88 2.91 9.29
N GLY A 18 23.75 3.86 8.93
CA GLY A 18 23.36 5.25 8.62
C GLY A 18 22.79 5.49 7.24
N LYS A 19 22.43 4.44 6.47
CA LYS A 19 21.93 4.62 5.11
C LYS A 19 20.49 5.12 5.09
N HIS A 20 20.22 6.20 4.32
CA HIS A 20 18.86 6.71 4.14
C HIS A 20 17.94 5.69 3.50
N LEU A 21 16.69 5.61 4.00
CA LEU A 21 15.68 4.64 3.53
C LEU A 21 15.37 4.74 2.03
N SER A 22 15.33 5.96 1.47
CA SER A 22 15.12 6.18 0.05
C SER A 22 16.23 5.59 -0.81
N ALA A 23 17.50 5.78 -0.37
CA ALA A 23 18.66 5.20 -1.06
C ALA A 23 18.72 3.68 -0.91
N LEU A 24 18.27 3.16 0.24
CA LEU A 24 18.16 1.73 0.49
C LEU A 24 17.10 1.09 -0.41
N LEU A 25 15.94 1.74 -0.54
CA LEU A 25 14.87 1.29 -1.44
C LEU A 25 15.33 1.22 -2.90
N SER A 26 16.04 2.26 -3.37
CA SER A 26 16.62 2.28 -4.72
C SER A 26 17.58 1.10 -4.93
N LYS A 27 18.44 0.81 -3.94
CA LYS A 27 19.40 -0.29 -3.99
C LYS A 27 18.72 -1.67 -4.01
N PHE A 28 17.65 -1.86 -3.24
CA PHE A 28 16.82 -3.06 -3.31
C PHE A 28 16.25 -3.29 -4.70
N ARG A 29 15.77 -2.22 -5.36
CA ARG A 29 15.22 -2.29 -6.72
C ARG A 29 16.29 -2.61 -7.75
N GLU A 30 17.47 -1.98 -7.69
CA GLU A 30 18.57 -2.22 -8.61
C GLU A 30 19.08 -3.66 -8.55
N GLN A 31 19.26 -4.17 -7.34
CA GLN A 31 19.82 -5.52 -7.12
C GLN A 31 18.76 -6.62 -7.10
N ARG A 32 17.47 -6.26 -7.23
CA ARG A 32 16.33 -7.20 -7.13
C ARG A 32 16.41 -8.07 -5.88
N SER A 33 16.90 -7.48 -4.78
CA SER A 33 17.01 -8.13 -3.49
C SER A 33 15.86 -7.72 -2.59
N HIS A 34 15.47 -8.59 -1.69
CA HIS A 34 14.42 -8.35 -0.69
C HIS A 34 14.98 -8.29 0.73
N LEU A 35 16.29 -8.55 0.88
CA LEU A 35 16.95 -8.61 2.18
C LEU A 35 18.37 -8.03 2.08
N ALA A 36 18.77 -7.26 3.12
CA ALA A 36 20.13 -6.76 3.27
C ALA A 36 20.64 -7.01 4.70
N ILE A 37 21.95 -7.23 4.83
CA ILE A 37 22.63 -7.29 6.11
C ILE A 37 23.11 -5.87 6.46
N VAL A 38 22.77 -5.42 7.67
CA VAL A 38 23.20 -4.14 8.20
C VAL A 38 24.53 -4.33 8.93
N VAL A 39 25.51 -3.47 8.59
CA VAL A 39 26.84 -3.52 9.18
C VAL A 39 27.20 -2.20 9.89
N ASP A 40 27.89 -2.33 11.01
CA ASP A 40 28.42 -1.19 11.77
C ASP A 40 29.73 -0.64 11.16
N GLU A 41 30.29 0.41 11.78
CA GLU A 41 31.53 1.07 11.34
C GLU A 41 32.77 0.18 11.46
N TYR A 42 32.70 -0.88 12.23
CA TYR A 42 33.78 -1.84 12.46
C TYR A 42 33.67 -3.09 11.56
N GLY A 43 32.63 -3.15 10.72
CA GLY A 43 32.35 -4.29 9.86
C GLY A 43 31.64 -5.44 10.57
N GLY A 44 31.16 -5.22 11.79
CA GLY A 44 30.29 -6.16 12.51
C GLY A 44 28.87 -6.18 11.94
N VAL A 45 28.20 -7.30 12.08
CA VAL A 45 26.80 -7.43 11.67
C VAL A 45 25.92 -6.88 12.80
N SER A 46 25.21 -5.79 12.53
CA SER A 46 24.24 -5.18 13.44
C SER A 46 22.86 -5.81 13.36
N GLY A 47 22.50 -6.33 12.16
CA GLY A 47 21.20 -6.94 11.96
C GLY A 47 20.92 -7.18 10.49
N LEU A 48 19.64 -7.33 10.18
CA LEU A 48 19.14 -7.43 8.82
C LEU A 48 17.96 -6.48 8.61
N VAL A 49 17.73 -6.09 7.38
CA VAL A 49 16.59 -5.25 6.97
C VAL A 49 15.97 -5.86 5.72
N THR A 50 14.65 -5.91 5.67
CA THR A 50 13.91 -6.38 4.50
C THR A 50 13.37 -5.22 3.67
N LEU A 51 13.02 -5.49 2.42
CA LEU A 51 12.34 -4.52 1.56
C LEU A 51 11.00 -4.10 2.18
N GLU A 52 10.30 -5.05 2.81
CA GLU A 52 9.02 -4.81 3.48
C GLU A 52 9.19 -3.85 4.66
N ASP A 53 10.22 -4.02 5.49
CA ASP A 53 10.52 -3.09 6.59
C ASP A 53 10.77 -1.67 6.09
N VAL A 54 11.49 -1.52 4.97
CA VAL A 54 11.78 -0.21 4.37
C VAL A 54 10.51 0.42 3.81
N ILE A 55 9.69 -0.36 3.13
CA ILE A 55 8.40 0.09 2.61
C ILE A 55 7.49 0.52 3.77
N GLU A 56 7.42 -0.27 4.82
CA GLU A 56 6.65 0.03 6.03
C GLU A 56 7.10 1.34 6.68
N GLN A 57 8.40 1.60 6.77
CA GLN A 57 8.93 2.84 7.34
C GLN A 57 8.72 4.07 6.45
N ILE A 58 8.76 3.92 5.12
CA ILE A 58 8.55 5.03 4.17
C ILE A 58 7.07 5.39 4.06
N PHE A 59 6.20 4.39 4.05
CA PHE A 59 4.76 4.58 3.93
C PHE A 59 4.08 4.74 5.30
N GLY A 60 4.86 4.77 6.39
CA GLY A 60 4.39 4.66 7.75
C GLY A 60 3.96 3.23 8.06
N GLN A 61 4.05 2.85 9.32
CA GLN A 61 3.35 1.67 9.76
C GLN A 61 1.91 1.81 9.25
N ILE A 62 1.51 0.90 8.38
CA ILE A 62 0.10 0.58 8.26
C ILE A 62 -0.17 -0.10 9.59
N SER A 63 -0.32 0.74 10.63
CA SER A 63 -0.40 0.29 12.01
C SER A 63 -1.59 -0.63 12.15
N ASP A 64 -1.38 -1.74 12.85
CA ASP A 64 -2.43 -2.56 13.46
C ASP A 64 -3.25 -1.77 14.51
N GLU A 65 -2.92 -0.51 14.71
CA GLU A 65 -3.67 0.44 15.52
C GLU A 65 -4.58 1.24 14.59
N PHE A 66 -5.69 0.62 14.22
CA PHE A 66 -6.89 1.36 13.89
C PHE A 66 -7.35 2.07 15.16
N ASP A 67 -6.67 3.18 15.48
CA ASP A 67 -7.20 4.16 16.39
C ASP A 67 -8.24 4.97 15.59
N PRO A 68 -9.54 4.90 15.93
CA PRO A 68 -10.57 5.68 15.25
C PRO A 68 -10.41 7.19 15.42
N GLU A 69 -9.38 7.65 16.14
CA GLU A 69 -9.00 9.05 16.29
C GLU A 69 -7.94 9.56 15.27
N ALA A 70 -7.46 8.73 14.35
CA ALA A 70 -6.59 9.22 13.27
C ALA A 70 -7.40 10.12 12.32
N LYS A 71 -7.11 11.41 12.40
CA LYS A 71 -7.86 12.51 11.75
C LYS A 71 -7.87 12.50 10.23
N ASP A 72 -7.12 11.63 9.56
CA ASP A 72 -7.01 11.61 8.09
C ASP A 72 -7.39 10.23 7.54
N THR A 73 -8.70 10.05 7.33
CA THR A 73 -9.24 8.85 6.66
C THR A 73 -8.93 8.82 5.16
N ILE A 74 -8.50 9.95 4.59
CA ILE A 74 -8.12 10.13 3.19
C ILE A 74 -6.75 10.81 3.14
N VAL A 75 -5.75 10.10 2.58
CA VAL A 75 -4.37 10.58 2.46
C VAL A 75 -3.97 10.66 0.99
N PRO A 76 -3.54 11.83 0.48
CA PRO A 76 -3.06 11.95 -0.89
C PRO A 76 -1.72 11.22 -1.08
N LEU A 77 -1.61 10.39 -2.12
CA LEU A 77 -0.38 9.69 -2.52
C LEU A 77 0.32 10.40 -3.69
N SER A 78 -0.46 10.96 -4.60
CA SER A 78 0.00 11.71 -5.77
C SER A 78 -1.10 12.68 -6.24
N ALA A 79 -0.88 13.42 -7.33
CA ALA A 79 -1.82 14.38 -7.85
C ALA A 79 -3.26 13.83 -8.06
N ASN A 80 -3.38 12.56 -8.46
CA ASN A 80 -4.67 11.94 -8.77
C ASN A 80 -4.92 10.63 -7.99
N SER A 81 -4.08 10.28 -7.03
CA SER A 81 -4.16 9.02 -6.31
C SER A 81 -4.15 9.25 -4.79
N TYR A 82 -5.04 8.57 -4.11
CA TYR A 82 -5.30 8.73 -2.68
C TYR A 82 -5.37 7.37 -2.01
N GLN A 83 -4.95 7.33 -0.76
CA GLN A 83 -5.19 6.21 0.14
C GLN A 83 -6.41 6.53 0.97
N VAL A 84 -7.39 5.64 0.99
CA VAL A 84 -8.67 5.83 1.69
C VAL A 84 -8.94 4.64 2.58
N LEU A 85 -9.22 4.90 3.86
CA LEU A 85 -9.68 3.86 4.76
C LEU A 85 -11.06 3.35 4.32
N ALA A 86 -11.27 2.05 4.31
CA ALA A 86 -12.55 1.47 3.94
C ALA A 86 -13.68 1.89 4.91
N ALA A 87 -13.34 2.23 6.15
CA ALA A 87 -14.26 2.75 7.16
C ALA A 87 -14.64 4.24 6.96
N THR A 88 -14.06 4.93 5.96
CA THR A 88 -14.43 6.31 5.64
C THR A 88 -15.91 6.39 5.28
N GLU A 89 -16.63 7.28 5.92
CA GLU A 89 -18.04 7.53 5.62
C GLU A 89 -18.20 8.10 4.20
N ILE A 90 -19.27 7.72 3.52
CA ILE A 90 -19.55 8.17 2.14
C ILE A 90 -19.71 9.69 2.10
N GLU A 91 -20.35 10.29 3.12
CA GLU A 91 -20.51 11.73 3.24
C GLU A 91 -19.14 12.44 3.27
N ALA A 92 -18.21 11.98 4.12
CA ALA A 92 -16.87 12.53 4.23
C ALA A 92 -16.08 12.39 2.92
N PHE A 93 -16.24 11.28 2.22
CA PHE A 93 -15.65 11.06 0.90
C PHE A 93 -16.25 12.02 -0.14
N ASN A 94 -17.56 12.16 -0.17
CA ASN A 94 -18.27 13.07 -1.07
C ASN A 94 -17.84 14.53 -0.85
N GLU A 95 -17.72 14.96 0.39
CA GLU A 95 -17.25 16.31 0.74
C GLU A 95 -15.80 16.53 0.26
N TYR A 96 -14.91 15.57 0.50
CA TYR A 96 -13.50 15.70 0.13
C TYR A 96 -13.27 15.75 -1.38
N PHE A 97 -13.97 14.90 -2.13
CA PHE A 97 -13.79 14.75 -3.57
C PHE A 97 -14.77 15.56 -4.43
N GLY A 98 -15.82 16.11 -3.84
CA GLY A 98 -16.92 16.73 -4.57
C GLY A 98 -17.74 15.71 -5.37
N SER A 99 -17.84 14.48 -4.87
CA SER A 99 -18.61 13.40 -5.46
C SER A 99 -20.02 13.31 -4.88
N HIS A 100 -20.85 12.44 -5.43
CA HIS A 100 -22.26 12.30 -5.05
C HIS A 100 -22.66 10.82 -4.99
N PHE A 101 -21.88 10.00 -4.30
CA PHE A 101 -22.25 8.62 -4.05
C PHE A 101 -23.45 8.56 -3.11
N ALA A 102 -24.40 7.66 -3.41
CA ALA A 102 -25.60 7.49 -2.60
C ALA A 102 -25.31 6.69 -1.33
N GLU A 103 -25.95 7.09 -0.23
CA GLU A 103 -25.82 6.47 1.11
C GLU A 103 -26.98 5.51 1.41
N GLU A 104 -27.82 5.20 0.42
CA GLU A 104 -29.11 4.51 0.65
C GLU A 104 -28.95 3.07 1.19
N GLU A 105 -27.85 2.39 0.90
CA GLU A 105 -27.66 0.98 1.27
C GLU A 105 -26.42 0.74 2.15
N VAL A 106 -25.47 1.66 2.19
CA VAL A 106 -24.20 1.50 2.90
C VAL A 106 -23.67 2.85 3.38
N ASP A 107 -23.05 2.86 4.56
CA ASP A 107 -22.56 4.08 5.22
C ASP A 107 -21.08 4.38 4.89
N THR A 108 -20.33 3.40 4.41
CA THR A 108 -18.87 3.51 4.22
C THR A 108 -18.42 3.22 2.79
N ILE A 109 -17.27 3.79 2.41
CA ILE A 109 -16.65 3.54 1.10
C ILE A 109 -16.29 2.06 0.92
N GLY A 110 -15.85 1.37 1.97
CA GLY A 110 -15.60 -0.06 1.92
C GLY A 110 -16.86 -0.87 1.61
N GLY A 111 -17.98 -0.49 2.21
CA GLY A 111 -19.30 -1.08 1.93
C GLY A 111 -19.75 -0.81 0.50
N LEU A 112 -19.61 0.42 0.02
CA LEU A 112 -19.91 0.80 -1.36
C LEU A 112 -19.11 -0.03 -2.36
N VAL A 113 -17.79 -0.12 -2.18
CA VAL A 113 -16.89 -0.87 -3.07
C VAL A 113 -17.23 -2.36 -3.05
N LEU A 114 -17.53 -2.92 -1.87
CA LEU A 114 -17.93 -4.33 -1.75
C LEU A 114 -19.25 -4.61 -2.47
N SER A 115 -20.23 -3.71 -2.36
CA SER A 115 -21.50 -3.78 -3.08
C SER A 115 -21.29 -3.73 -4.60
N LEU A 116 -20.40 -2.86 -5.09
CA LEU A 116 -20.06 -2.73 -6.51
C LEU A 116 -19.42 -4.00 -7.07
N PHE A 117 -18.54 -4.67 -6.31
CA PHE A 117 -17.94 -5.94 -6.73
C PHE A 117 -18.97 -7.08 -6.80
N GLY A 118 -19.95 -7.09 -5.91
CA GLY A 118 -20.93 -8.17 -5.82
C GLY A 118 -20.35 -9.52 -5.37
N HIS A 119 -19.07 -9.58 -5.05
CA HIS A 119 -18.35 -10.73 -4.50
C HIS A 119 -17.24 -10.22 -3.56
N MET A 120 -16.61 -11.13 -2.80
CA MET A 120 -15.46 -10.75 -1.97
C MET A 120 -14.23 -10.53 -2.86
N PRO A 121 -13.76 -9.28 -2.99
CA PRO A 121 -12.62 -8.97 -3.85
C PRO A 121 -11.31 -9.50 -3.26
N LEU A 122 -10.32 -9.66 -4.13
CA LEU A 122 -8.95 -9.96 -3.74
C LEU A 122 -8.10 -8.69 -3.70
N ARG A 123 -6.99 -8.75 -2.98
CA ARG A 123 -6.01 -7.65 -2.98
C ARG A 123 -5.51 -7.38 -4.41
N GLY A 124 -5.55 -6.12 -4.83
CA GLY A 124 -5.15 -5.66 -6.16
C GLY A 124 -6.31 -5.57 -7.15
N GLU A 125 -7.47 -6.20 -6.88
CA GLU A 125 -8.66 -6.00 -7.71
C GLU A 125 -9.13 -4.55 -7.65
N TRP A 126 -9.71 -4.10 -8.72
CA TRP A 126 -10.19 -2.72 -8.86
C TRP A 126 -11.52 -2.66 -9.59
N ILE A 127 -12.28 -1.61 -9.31
CA ILE A 127 -13.53 -1.29 -9.99
C ILE A 127 -13.63 0.22 -10.22
N ASP A 128 -14.22 0.60 -11.34
CA ASP A 128 -14.41 1.99 -11.71
C ASP A 128 -15.87 2.41 -11.46
N LYS A 129 -16.05 3.57 -10.82
CA LYS A 129 -17.37 4.14 -10.56
C LYS A 129 -17.28 5.67 -10.53
N ASP A 130 -18.12 6.32 -11.30
CA ASP A 130 -18.34 7.80 -11.30
C ASP A 130 -17.04 8.63 -11.36
N GLY A 131 -16.10 8.24 -12.25
CA GLY A 131 -14.82 8.93 -12.43
C GLY A 131 -13.75 8.56 -11.41
N PHE A 132 -13.97 7.54 -10.60
CA PHE A 132 -13.00 7.02 -9.64
C PHE A 132 -12.72 5.56 -9.89
N ARG A 133 -11.44 5.18 -9.73
CA ARG A 133 -10.99 3.80 -9.66
C ARG A 133 -10.71 3.45 -8.23
N PHE A 134 -11.41 2.45 -7.71
CA PHE A 134 -11.22 1.90 -6.38
C PHE A 134 -10.45 0.59 -6.49
N GLN A 135 -9.22 0.58 -6.02
CA GLN A 135 -8.38 -0.62 -5.98
C GLN A 135 -8.23 -1.10 -4.54
N VAL A 136 -8.44 -2.38 -4.31
CA VAL A 136 -8.25 -2.99 -2.98
C VAL A 136 -6.76 -3.07 -2.66
N ALA A 137 -6.30 -2.25 -1.74
CA ALA A 137 -4.91 -2.18 -1.32
C ALA A 137 -4.61 -3.16 -0.18
N ARG A 138 -5.52 -3.28 0.80
CA ARG A 138 -5.37 -4.19 1.93
C ARG A 138 -6.70 -4.83 2.33
N MET A 139 -6.61 -6.12 2.64
CA MET A 139 -7.71 -6.93 3.17
C MET A 139 -7.30 -7.58 4.48
N GLU A 140 -8.25 -7.78 5.37
CA GLU A 140 -8.11 -8.64 6.55
C GLU A 140 -9.27 -9.62 6.59
N LYS A 141 -8.97 -10.91 6.54
CA LYS A 141 -9.99 -11.98 6.47
C LYS A 141 -10.99 -11.73 5.33
N ARG A 142 -12.17 -11.25 5.66
CA ARG A 142 -13.27 -10.93 4.71
C ARG A 142 -13.64 -9.44 4.72
N ARG A 143 -12.71 -8.57 5.08
CA ARG A 143 -12.96 -7.14 5.22
C ARG A 143 -11.94 -6.33 4.43
N ILE A 144 -12.40 -5.39 3.64
CA ILE A 144 -11.53 -4.37 3.05
C ILE A 144 -11.11 -3.42 4.16
N LEU A 145 -9.82 -3.17 4.31
CA LEU A 145 -9.28 -2.21 5.26
C LEU A 145 -8.86 -0.92 4.58
N LEU A 146 -8.26 -1.04 3.39
CA LEU A 146 -7.63 0.07 2.71
C LEU A 146 -7.88 -0.01 1.22
N LEU A 147 -8.22 1.13 0.64
CA LEU A 147 -8.42 1.34 -0.78
C LEU A 147 -7.38 2.32 -1.31
N LYS A 148 -6.91 2.08 -2.51
CA LYS A 148 -6.26 3.09 -3.34
C LYS A 148 -7.32 3.65 -4.30
N VAL A 149 -7.59 4.93 -4.17
CA VAL A 149 -8.55 5.64 -5.00
C VAL A 149 -7.80 6.52 -6.01
N THR A 150 -8.12 6.38 -7.29
CA THR A 150 -7.51 7.19 -8.35
C THR A 150 -8.61 7.91 -9.11
N ARG A 151 -8.48 9.24 -9.28
CA ARG A 151 -9.38 9.99 -10.18
C ARG A 151 -9.07 9.61 -11.61
N ILE A 152 -10.08 9.13 -12.32
CA ILE A 152 -9.99 8.84 -13.75
C ILE A 152 -10.52 10.09 -14.46
N ASN A 153 -9.64 10.85 -15.10
CA ASN A 153 -10.11 11.89 -16.00
C ASN A 153 -10.80 11.21 -17.18
N ASP A 154 -12.03 11.57 -17.46
CA ASP A 154 -12.77 11.20 -18.68
C ASP A 154 -12.08 11.76 -19.93
N SER A 155 -10.90 11.25 -20.26
CA SER A 155 -10.17 11.59 -21.48
C SER A 155 -10.11 10.41 -22.45
N THR A 156 -11.13 9.51 -22.42
CA THR A 156 -11.23 8.46 -23.44
C THR A 156 -12.70 8.15 -23.75
N GLN A 157 -13.42 9.16 -24.23
CA GLN A 157 -14.51 8.96 -25.17
C GLN A 157 -14.16 9.72 -26.43
N GLN A 158 -13.43 9.08 -27.34
CA GLN A 158 -13.53 9.28 -28.79
C GLN A 158 -12.65 8.23 -29.48
N ASN A 159 -13.20 7.17 -29.88
CA ASN A 159 -13.33 6.57 -31.20
C ASN A 159 -13.81 5.14 -31.10
#